data_077c5c7f258de0d5daab024ce150dfd9
#
_entry.id   077c5c7f258de0d5daab024ce150dfd9
#
_cell.length_a   1.000
_cell.length_b   1.000
_cell.length_c   1.000
_cell.angle_alpha   90.00
_cell.angle_beta   90.00
_cell.angle_gamma   90.00
#
_symmetry.space_group_name_H-M   'P 1'
#
loop_
_entity.id
_entity.type
_entity.pdbx_description
1 polymer ?
#
loop_
_entity_poly.entity_id
_entity_poly.type
_entity_poly.pdbx_seq_one_letter_code
_entity_poly.pdbx_strand_id
1 'polypeptide(L)'
;MQLVMTEGTASLGLREIARRAGVSHGAPRRYFPTHQALLSAIARRGFADLASRLAPALSAPASARARLRALARVYVGYALTHRRMFELMFRHDLLNSERAPEAPEAPQSPAAPQLREVTLPLFAQLVDLVDKDHAERPASGAEQLPDAAATAAALWANLHGIAQLWTWGSLQLALGEEQLDQPAADASAPDLPAALDRMITAALDAHLGRVAP
;
A
#
# COMPACT_ATOMS: atom_id res chain seq x y z
N MET A 1 -0.91 11.23 -12.86
CA MET A 1 -1.48 10.87 -11.55
C MET A 1 -2.96 11.20 -11.43
N GLN A 2 -3.40 12.41 -11.68
CA GLN A 2 -4.82 12.82 -11.61
C GLN A 2 -5.80 11.88 -12.35
N LEU A 3 -5.46 11.42 -13.55
CA LEU A 3 -6.27 10.50 -14.36
C LEU A 3 -6.55 9.15 -13.68
N VAL A 4 -5.54 8.55 -13.02
CA VAL A 4 -5.73 7.30 -12.26
C VAL A 4 -6.68 7.52 -11.10
N MET A 5 -6.54 8.66 -10.44
CA MET A 5 -7.36 9.03 -9.29
C MET A 5 -8.83 9.28 -9.65
N THR A 6 -9.11 9.78 -10.88
CA THR A 6 -10.47 10.16 -11.30
C THR A 6 -11.18 9.10 -12.14
N GLU A 7 -10.49 8.38 -13.01
CA GLU A 7 -11.11 7.52 -14.03
C GLU A 7 -10.68 6.05 -13.99
N GLY A 8 -9.69 5.70 -13.14
CA GLY A 8 -9.18 4.33 -13.02
C GLY A 8 -8.23 3.93 -14.15
N THR A 9 -7.77 2.67 -14.10
CA THR A 9 -6.75 2.14 -15.03
C THR A 9 -7.26 1.85 -16.43
N ALA A 10 -8.57 1.63 -16.60
CA ALA A 10 -9.17 1.27 -17.90
C ALA A 10 -9.11 2.42 -18.92
N SER A 11 -9.11 3.69 -18.47
CA SER A 11 -9.04 4.88 -19.32
C SER A 11 -7.62 5.33 -19.67
N LEU A 12 -6.60 4.68 -19.13
CA LEU A 12 -5.18 5.06 -19.26
C LEU A 12 -4.53 4.65 -20.58
N GLY A 13 -5.21 4.87 -21.72
CA GLY A 13 -4.54 4.77 -23.01
C GLY A 13 -3.41 5.81 -23.13
N LEU A 14 -2.21 5.41 -23.59
CA LEU A 14 -1.07 6.33 -23.84
C LEU A 14 -1.46 7.54 -24.69
N ARG A 15 -2.41 7.36 -25.63
CA ARG A 15 -2.95 8.44 -26.49
C ARG A 15 -3.74 9.46 -25.69
N GLU A 16 -4.61 9.01 -24.79
CA GLU A 16 -5.44 9.90 -23.96
C GLU A 16 -4.59 10.68 -22.96
N ILE A 17 -3.59 10.03 -22.38
CA ILE A 17 -2.62 10.70 -21.50
C ILE A 17 -1.86 11.79 -22.26
N ALA A 18 -1.37 11.51 -23.47
CA ALA A 18 -0.67 12.49 -24.31
C ALA A 18 -1.57 13.67 -24.62
N ARG A 19 -2.85 13.42 -25.01
CA ARG A 19 -3.84 14.45 -25.30
C ARG A 19 -4.06 15.39 -24.13
N ARG A 20 -4.27 14.83 -22.92
CA ARG A 20 -4.52 15.62 -21.70
C ARG A 20 -3.28 16.34 -21.19
N ALA A 21 -2.09 15.78 -21.42
CA ALA A 21 -0.82 16.43 -21.09
C ALA A 21 -0.41 17.49 -22.09
N GLY A 22 -1.17 17.69 -23.18
CA GLY A 22 -0.83 18.67 -24.22
C GLY A 22 0.44 18.33 -25.01
N VAL A 23 0.85 17.04 -25.03
CA VAL A 23 2.06 16.58 -25.71
C VAL A 23 1.72 15.72 -26.93
N SER A 24 2.67 15.56 -27.87
CA SER A 24 2.47 14.73 -29.05
C SER A 24 2.22 13.27 -28.67
N HIS A 25 1.44 12.55 -29.47
CA HIS A 25 1.13 11.12 -29.25
C HIS A 25 2.36 10.21 -29.15
N GLY A 26 3.50 10.60 -29.73
CA GLY A 26 4.78 9.87 -29.67
C GLY A 26 5.60 10.18 -28.42
N ALA A 27 5.34 11.30 -27.75
CA ALA A 27 6.15 11.73 -26.60
C ALA A 27 6.13 10.73 -25.44
N PRO A 28 4.97 10.18 -25.01
CA PRO A 28 4.96 9.20 -23.91
C PRO A 28 5.74 7.91 -24.23
N ARG A 29 5.75 7.46 -25.49
CA ARG A 29 6.48 6.25 -25.92
C ARG A 29 8.00 6.36 -25.81
N ARG A 30 8.55 7.57 -25.84
CA ARG A 30 9.98 7.79 -25.61
C ARG A 30 10.39 7.50 -24.17
N TYR A 31 9.49 7.75 -23.20
CA TYR A 31 9.72 7.57 -21.77
C TYR A 31 9.14 6.25 -21.24
N PHE A 32 8.05 5.77 -21.84
CA PHE A 32 7.32 4.57 -21.47
C PHE A 32 7.08 3.73 -22.72
N PRO A 33 8.00 2.79 -23.06
CA PRO A 33 7.90 1.99 -24.27
C PRO A 33 6.64 1.12 -24.31
N THR A 34 6.13 0.71 -23.14
CA THR A 34 4.91 -0.08 -23.00
C THR A 34 3.91 0.58 -22.05
N HIS A 35 2.63 0.19 -22.16
CA HIS A 35 1.60 0.60 -21.22
C HIS A 35 1.92 0.11 -19.79
N GLN A 36 2.46 -1.10 -19.66
CA GLN A 36 2.90 -1.65 -18.37
C GLN A 36 4.02 -0.81 -17.74
N ALA A 37 5.01 -0.35 -18.52
CA ALA A 37 6.06 0.53 -18.03
C ALA A 37 5.50 1.83 -17.44
N LEU A 38 4.47 2.40 -18.08
CA LEU A 38 3.77 3.57 -17.56
C LEU A 38 3.01 3.24 -16.26
N LEU A 39 2.23 2.15 -16.22
CA LEU A 39 1.50 1.75 -15.01
C LEU A 39 2.46 1.48 -13.85
N SER A 40 3.59 0.81 -14.11
CA SER A 40 4.63 0.57 -13.12
C SER A 40 5.25 1.86 -12.59
N ALA A 41 5.47 2.85 -13.44
CA ALA A 41 5.97 4.17 -13.01
C ALA A 41 4.94 4.91 -12.12
N ILE A 42 3.65 4.80 -12.44
CA ILE A 42 2.57 5.37 -11.62
C ILE A 42 2.48 4.63 -10.28
N ALA A 43 2.53 3.30 -10.27
CA ALA A 43 2.51 2.51 -9.04
C ALA A 43 3.70 2.83 -8.12
N ARG A 44 4.93 2.96 -8.68
CA ARG A 44 6.12 3.40 -7.91
C ARG A 44 5.88 4.75 -7.23
N ARG A 45 5.23 5.70 -7.92
CA ARG A 45 4.89 6.99 -7.33
C ARG A 45 3.88 6.84 -6.19
N GLY A 46 2.91 5.95 -6.33
CA GLY A 46 1.97 5.60 -5.26
C GLY A 46 2.68 5.02 -4.03
N PHE A 47 3.60 4.07 -4.22
CA PHE A 47 4.41 3.53 -3.12
C PHE A 47 5.31 4.59 -2.46
N ALA A 48 5.91 5.50 -3.23
CA ALA A 48 6.71 6.59 -2.68
C ALA A 48 5.86 7.56 -1.84
N ASP A 49 4.63 7.87 -2.27
CA ASP A 49 3.68 8.67 -1.50
C ASP A 49 3.26 7.94 -0.21
N LEU A 50 2.92 6.67 -0.30
CA LEU A 50 2.61 5.86 0.88
C LEU A 50 3.79 5.82 1.86
N ALA A 51 5.02 5.58 1.37
CA ALA A 51 6.23 5.57 2.19
C ALA A 51 6.44 6.90 2.94
N SER A 52 6.23 8.03 2.26
CA SER A 52 6.36 9.36 2.88
C SER A 52 5.35 9.57 4.01
N ARG A 53 4.14 9.03 3.87
CA ARG A 53 3.08 9.11 4.90
C ARG A 53 3.33 8.16 6.07
N LEU A 54 3.99 7.02 5.84
CA LEU A 54 4.38 6.07 6.88
C LEU A 54 5.60 6.55 7.70
N ALA A 55 6.47 7.36 7.12
CA ALA A 55 7.71 7.79 7.76
C ALA A 55 7.55 8.42 9.16
N PRO A 56 6.56 9.30 9.44
CA PRO A 56 6.36 9.84 10.79
C PRO A 56 6.04 8.75 11.82
N ALA A 57 5.22 7.75 11.46
CA ALA A 57 4.88 6.65 12.35
C ALA A 57 6.08 5.73 12.62
N LEU A 58 6.95 5.55 11.61
CA LEU A 58 8.19 4.76 11.74
C LEU A 58 9.22 5.41 12.67
N SER A 59 9.30 6.74 12.69
CA SER A 59 10.27 7.51 13.48
C SER A 59 9.73 7.99 14.83
N ALA A 60 8.47 7.73 15.15
CA ALA A 60 7.85 8.20 16.38
C ALA A 60 8.55 7.61 17.63
N PRO A 61 8.77 8.40 18.69
CA PRO A 61 9.32 7.93 19.98
C PRO A 61 8.22 7.19 20.77
N ALA A 62 7.88 5.99 20.33
CA ALA A 62 6.80 5.16 20.89
C ALA A 62 7.18 3.68 20.83
N SER A 63 6.47 2.82 21.58
CA SER A 63 6.66 1.37 21.53
C SER A 63 6.45 0.81 20.13
N ALA A 64 7.04 -0.33 19.82
CA ALA A 64 6.88 -0.99 18.53
C ALA A 64 5.41 -1.25 18.21
N ARG A 65 4.61 -1.67 19.21
CA ARG A 65 3.15 -1.86 19.07
C ARG A 65 2.42 -0.58 18.69
N ALA A 66 2.72 0.54 19.33
CA ALA A 66 2.09 1.82 19.03
C ALA A 66 2.44 2.30 17.60
N ARG A 67 3.69 2.09 17.19
CA ARG A 67 4.14 2.40 15.82
C ARG A 67 3.48 1.49 14.79
N LEU A 68 3.35 0.19 15.05
CA LEU A 68 2.61 -0.75 14.19
C LEU A 68 1.14 -0.34 14.03
N ARG A 69 0.49 0.09 15.12
CA ARG A 69 -0.89 0.60 15.06
C ARG A 69 -0.98 1.86 14.21
N ALA A 70 -0.06 2.80 14.40
CA ALA A 70 -0.02 4.03 13.59
C ALA A 70 0.21 3.73 12.11
N LEU A 71 1.12 2.80 11.78
CA LEU A 71 1.34 2.33 10.40
C LEU A 71 0.08 1.71 9.80
N ALA A 72 -0.59 0.83 10.54
CA ALA A 72 -1.83 0.19 10.08
C ALA A 72 -2.92 1.22 9.77
N ARG A 73 -3.08 2.24 10.63
CA ARG A 73 -4.03 3.34 10.41
C ARG A 73 -3.70 4.15 9.16
N VAL A 74 -2.44 4.51 8.96
CA VAL A 74 -1.97 5.24 7.77
C VAL A 74 -2.18 4.40 6.51
N TYR A 75 -1.83 3.11 6.55
CA TYR A 75 -1.97 2.20 5.41
C TYR A 75 -3.43 2.03 4.99
N VAL A 76 -4.31 1.74 5.94
CA VAL A 76 -5.75 1.58 5.67
C VAL A 76 -6.37 2.93 5.26
N GLY A 77 -6.03 4.03 5.94
CA GLY A 77 -6.47 5.38 5.56
C GLY A 77 -6.06 5.77 4.14
N TYR A 78 -4.84 5.38 3.72
CA TYR A 78 -4.38 5.58 2.35
C TYR A 78 -5.26 4.82 1.34
N ALA A 79 -5.62 3.58 1.63
CA ALA A 79 -6.51 2.79 0.78
C ALA A 79 -7.87 3.44 0.59
N LEU A 80 -8.44 4.06 1.65
CA LEU A 80 -9.73 4.74 1.60
C LEU A 80 -9.66 6.02 0.75
N THR A 81 -8.63 6.84 0.97
CA THR A 81 -8.51 8.16 0.32
C THR A 81 -7.95 8.08 -1.10
N HIS A 82 -7.17 7.03 -1.41
CA HIS A 82 -6.49 6.85 -2.70
C HIS A 82 -6.85 5.51 -3.36
N ARG A 83 -8.12 5.09 -3.25
CA ARG A 83 -8.63 3.77 -3.64
C ARG A 83 -8.06 3.27 -4.96
N ARG A 84 -8.21 4.04 -6.06
CA ARG A 84 -7.78 3.64 -7.40
C ARG A 84 -6.26 3.51 -7.53
N MET A 85 -5.51 4.36 -6.82
CA MET A 85 -4.06 4.25 -6.76
C MET A 85 -3.66 3.01 -5.97
N PHE A 86 -4.31 2.77 -4.83
CA PHE A 86 -4.08 1.60 -4.00
C PHE A 86 -4.36 0.30 -4.78
N GLU A 87 -5.48 0.22 -5.48
CA GLU A 87 -5.80 -0.92 -6.36
C GLU A 87 -4.72 -1.14 -7.42
N LEU A 88 -4.24 -0.07 -8.10
CA LEU A 88 -3.17 -0.20 -9.09
C LEU A 88 -1.86 -0.67 -8.49
N MET A 89 -1.46 -0.16 -7.32
CA MET A 89 -0.18 -0.49 -6.68
C MET A 89 0.00 -1.99 -6.44
N PHE A 90 -1.09 -2.72 -6.20
CA PHE A 90 -1.08 -4.16 -5.89
C PHE A 90 -1.52 -5.06 -7.05
N ARG A 91 -1.75 -4.50 -8.23
CA ARG A 91 -2.08 -5.25 -9.45
C ARG A 91 -0.81 -5.76 -10.15
N HIS A 92 -0.12 -6.71 -9.53
CA HIS A 92 1.12 -7.30 -10.07
C HIS A 92 0.95 -7.92 -11.46
N ASP A 93 -0.25 -8.40 -11.80
CA ASP A 93 -0.61 -8.89 -13.13
C ASP A 93 -0.48 -7.82 -14.21
N LEU A 94 -0.74 -6.55 -13.87
CA LEU A 94 -0.61 -5.40 -14.77
C LEU A 94 0.79 -4.77 -14.75
N LEU A 95 1.57 -5.01 -13.69
CA LEU A 95 2.81 -4.29 -13.40
C LEU A 95 4.08 -5.08 -13.75
N ASN A 96 3.98 -6.41 -13.95
CA ASN A 96 5.10 -7.28 -14.26
C ASN A 96 5.58 -7.11 -15.71
N SER A 97 6.37 -6.07 -15.95
CA SER A 97 7.10 -5.91 -17.22
C SER A 97 8.37 -6.78 -17.32
N GLU A 98 8.73 -7.50 -16.24
CA GLU A 98 9.95 -8.33 -16.18
C GLU A 98 9.86 -9.61 -17.03
N ARG A 99 8.71 -9.93 -17.63
CA ARG A 99 8.48 -11.11 -18.45
C ARG A 99 8.37 -10.81 -19.96
N ALA A 100 8.67 -9.58 -20.38
CA ALA A 100 8.80 -9.29 -21.80
C ALA A 100 10.04 -10.03 -22.33
N PRO A 101 9.92 -10.89 -23.40
CA PRO A 101 11.10 -11.45 -24.04
C PRO A 101 12.02 -10.32 -24.48
N GLU A 102 13.31 -10.49 -24.26
CA GLU A 102 14.37 -9.56 -24.65
C GLU A 102 14.12 -9.05 -26.08
N ALA A 103 13.65 -7.82 -26.19
CA ALA A 103 13.66 -7.14 -27.48
C ALA A 103 15.11 -6.78 -27.78
N PRO A 104 15.66 -7.17 -28.95
CA PRO A 104 17.04 -6.85 -29.28
C PRO A 104 17.20 -5.33 -29.35
N GLU A 105 18.15 -4.82 -28.58
CA GLU A 105 18.84 -3.54 -28.71
C GLU A 105 17.97 -2.28 -28.87
N ALA A 106 17.23 -1.91 -27.82
CA ALA A 106 16.90 -0.50 -27.61
C ALA A 106 18.03 0.16 -26.82
N PRO A 107 18.43 1.46 -27.13
CA PRO A 107 19.46 2.14 -26.37
C PRO A 107 19.09 2.17 -24.90
N GLN A 108 20.00 1.73 -24.04
CA GLN A 108 19.84 1.61 -22.61
C GLN A 108 19.57 2.98 -21.98
N SER A 109 18.31 3.36 -21.91
CA SER A 109 17.88 4.31 -20.89
C SER A 109 18.19 3.69 -19.51
N PRO A 110 18.66 4.45 -18.52
CA PRO A 110 18.93 3.94 -17.18
C PRO A 110 17.68 3.17 -16.74
N ALA A 111 17.87 1.86 -16.46
CA ALA A 111 16.78 0.95 -16.12
C ALA A 111 15.95 1.58 -14.99
N ALA A 112 14.69 1.86 -15.25
CA ALA A 112 13.82 2.39 -14.20
C ALA A 112 13.79 1.37 -13.06
N PRO A 113 13.95 1.79 -11.78
CA PRO A 113 13.99 0.89 -10.64
C PRO A 113 12.77 -0.04 -10.66
N GLN A 114 13.00 -1.32 -10.42
CA GLN A 114 11.94 -2.31 -10.42
C GLN A 114 10.98 -2.03 -9.25
N LEU A 115 9.70 -2.39 -9.40
CA LEU A 115 8.68 -2.14 -8.37
C LEU A 115 9.10 -2.74 -7.01
N ARG A 116 9.73 -3.92 -7.03
CA ARG A 116 10.26 -4.60 -5.84
C ARG A 116 11.30 -3.79 -5.07
N GLU A 117 12.10 -2.95 -5.74
CA GLU A 117 13.11 -2.12 -5.10
C GLU A 117 12.47 -1.03 -4.20
N VAL A 118 11.21 -0.69 -4.44
CA VAL A 118 10.46 0.26 -3.62
C VAL A 118 9.62 -0.45 -2.56
N THR A 119 9.09 -1.64 -2.86
CA THR A 119 8.17 -2.36 -1.97
C THR A 119 8.90 -3.18 -0.91
N LEU A 120 10.03 -3.84 -1.25
CA LEU A 120 10.79 -4.65 -0.30
C LEU A 120 11.29 -3.87 0.93
N PRO A 121 11.83 -2.64 0.80
CA PRO A 121 12.22 -1.86 1.97
C PRO A 121 11.04 -1.54 2.91
N LEU A 122 9.83 -1.28 2.37
CA LEU A 122 8.64 -1.04 3.20
C LEU A 122 8.25 -2.30 3.98
N PHE A 123 8.30 -3.46 3.33
CA PHE A 123 8.02 -4.72 4.01
C PHE A 123 9.10 -5.05 5.06
N ALA A 124 10.38 -4.80 4.77
CA ALA A 124 11.47 -4.99 5.73
C ALA A 124 11.29 -4.14 7.01
N GLN A 125 10.79 -2.90 6.88
CA GLN A 125 10.46 -2.05 8.02
C GLN A 125 9.33 -2.61 8.88
N LEU A 126 8.32 -3.24 8.25
CA LEU A 126 7.25 -3.91 8.98
C LEU A 126 7.80 -5.12 9.76
N VAL A 127 8.67 -5.93 9.14
CA VAL A 127 9.33 -7.08 9.80
C VAL A 127 10.15 -6.61 11.00
N ASP A 128 10.97 -5.56 10.84
CA ASP A 128 11.76 -4.99 11.93
C ASP A 128 10.90 -4.51 13.11
N LEU A 129 9.75 -3.91 12.85
CA LEU A 129 8.83 -3.50 13.90
C LEU A 129 8.14 -4.67 14.59
N VAL A 130 7.81 -5.74 13.87
CA VAL A 130 7.27 -6.96 14.46
C VAL A 130 8.31 -7.62 15.36
N ASP A 131 9.56 -7.71 14.92
CA ASP A 131 10.65 -8.26 15.71
C ASP A 131 10.88 -7.45 17.00
N LYS A 132 10.85 -6.12 16.91
CA LYS A 132 10.91 -5.22 18.07
C LYS A 132 9.72 -5.39 19.02
N ASP A 133 8.50 -5.56 18.51
CA ASP A 133 7.32 -5.83 19.36
C ASP A 133 7.48 -7.16 20.10
N HIS A 134 8.05 -8.17 19.45
CA HIS A 134 8.38 -9.45 20.07
C HIS A 134 9.44 -9.28 21.18
N ALA A 135 10.48 -8.49 20.95
CA ALA A 135 11.54 -8.23 21.92
C ALA A 135 11.09 -7.37 23.11
N GLU A 136 10.13 -6.45 22.91
CA GLU A 136 9.56 -5.60 23.97
C GLU A 136 8.62 -6.37 24.91
N ARG A 137 8.25 -7.62 24.58
CA ARG A 137 7.36 -8.43 25.42
C ARG A 137 8.08 -9.03 26.61
N PRO A 138 7.42 -9.08 27.79
CA PRO A 138 7.94 -9.85 28.89
C PRO A 138 8.00 -11.32 28.49
N ALA A 139 9.13 -11.97 28.77
CA ALA A 139 9.33 -13.41 28.54
C ALA A 139 8.32 -14.21 29.37
N SER A 140 7.16 -14.51 28.82
CA SER A 140 6.17 -15.40 29.43
C SER A 140 6.44 -16.83 28.95
N GLY A 141 7.26 -17.58 29.72
CA GLY A 141 7.39 -19.04 29.56
C GLY A 141 7.76 -19.49 28.13
N ALA A 142 8.32 -20.66 27.97
CA ALA A 142 8.91 -21.28 26.78
C ALA A 142 8.08 -21.31 25.47
N GLU A 143 7.22 -20.37 25.23
CA GLU A 143 6.46 -20.25 23.99
C GLU A 143 7.33 -19.62 22.91
N GLN A 144 7.71 -20.41 21.93
CA GLN A 144 8.51 -19.96 20.81
C GLN A 144 7.68 -18.99 19.97
N LEU A 145 8.06 -17.69 19.96
CA LEU A 145 7.37 -16.69 19.15
C LEU A 145 7.45 -17.09 17.66
N PRO A 146 6.36 -16.86 16.90
CA PRO A 146 6.39 -17.10 15.46
C PRO A 146 7.46 -16.24 14.77
N ASP A 147 7.94 -16.71 13.62
CA ASP A 147 8.86 -15.96 12.77
C ASP A 147 8.32 -14.56 12.44
N ALA A 148 9.15 -13.53 12.66
CA ALA A 148 8.74 -12.14 12.50
C ALA A 148 8.33 -11.81 11.05
N ALA A 149 8.99 -12.41 10.05
CA ALA A 149 8.65 -12.19 8.65
C ALA A 149 7.30 -12.84 8.28
N ALA A 150 7.03 -14.05 8.77
CA ALA A 150 5.74 -14.71 8.58
C ALA A 150 4.61 -13.96 9.28
N THR A 151 4.85 -13.49 10.52
CA THR A 151 3.89 -12.68 11.29
C THR A 151 3.60 -11.36 10.58
N ALA A 152 4.63 -10.66 10.10
CA ALA A 152 4.49 -9.42 9.34
C ALA A 152 3.71 -9.63 8.04
N ALA A 153 3.96 -10.72 7.31
CA ALA A 153 3.24 -11.07 6.09
C ALA A 153 1.76 -11.36 6.37
N ALA A 154 1.45 -12.12 7.41
CA ALA A 154 0.08 -12.44 7.81
C ALA A 154 -0.68 -11.19 8.29
N LEU A 155 -0.03 -10.34 9.10
CA LEU A 155 -0.59 -9.06 9.53
C LEU A 155 -0.88 -8.14 8.33
N TRP A 156 0.09 -8.00 7.43
CA TRP A 156 -0.09 -7.20 6.22
C TRP A 156 -1.24 -7.73 5.35
N ALA A 157 -1.32 -9.06 5.11
CA ALA A 157 -2.39 -9.67 4.35
C ALA A 157 -3.77 -9.39 4.98
N ASN A 158 -3.87 -9.45 6.32
CA ASN A 158 -5.11 -9.15 7.04
C ASN A 158 -5.49 -7.66 6.89
N LEU A 159 -4.56 -6.73 7.11
CA LEU A 159 -4.79 -5.29 6.95
C LEU A 159 -5.16 -4.94 5.50
N HIS A 160 -4.52 -5.58 4.51
CA HIS A 160 -4.85 -5.41 3.10
C HIS A 160 -6.27 -5.91 2.80
N GLY A 161 -6.63 -7.07 3.31
CA GLY A 161 -8.00 -7.62 3.21
C GLY A 161 -9.04 -6.70 3.83
N ILE A 162 -8.80 -6.16 5.04
CA ILE A 162 -9.65 -5.17 5.70
C ILE A 162 -9.81 -3.94 4.80
N ALA A 163 -8.72 -3.38 4.29
CA ALA A 163 -8.75 -2.20 3.44
C ALA A 163 -9.56 -2.44 2.16
N GLN A 164 -9.35 -3.55 1.48
CA GLN A 164 -10.05 -3.90 0.24
C GLN A 164 -11.54 -4.16 0.47
N LEU A 165 -11.88 -5.00 1.44
CA LEU A 165 -13.28 -5.34 1.74
C LEU A 165 -14.06 -4.13 2.26
N TRP A 166 -13.38 -3.22 2.98
CA TRP A 166 -14.00 -1.95 3.38
C TRP A 166 -14.26 -1.05 2.17
N THR A 167 -13.28 -0.88 1.27
CA THR A 167 -13.46 -0.04 0.08
C THR A 167 -14.53 -0.58 -0.87
N TRP A 168 -14.81 -1.89 -0.85
CA TRP A 168 -15.89 -2.52 -1.62
C TRP A 168 -17.26 -2.44 -0.94
N GLY A 169 -17.34 -1.98 0.32
CA GLY A 169 -18.59 -1.92 1.07
C GLY A 169 -18.99 -3.23 1.74
N SER A 170 -18.23 -4.31 1.55
CA SER A 170 -18.58 -5.64 2.07
C SER A 170 -18.53 -5.70 3.60
N LEU A 171 -17.55 -5.04 4.22
CA LEU A 171 -17.43 -5.02 5.68
C LEU A 171 -18.49 -4.13 6.34
N GLN A 172 -18.84 -2.99 5.75
CA GLN A 172 -19.91 -2.14 6.25
C GLN A 172 -21.22 -2.91 6.24
N LEU A 173 -21.52 -3.60 5.13
CA LEU A 173 -22.72 -4.44 5.03
C LEU A 173 -22.73 -5.54 6.10
N ALA A 174 -21.62 -6.25 6.28
CA ALA A 174 -21.51 -7.34 7.26
C ALA A 174 -21.63 -6.87 8.71
N LEU A 175 -21.19 -5.64 9.01
CA LEU A 175 -21.23 -5.05 10.34
C LEU A 175 -22.52 -4.24 10.62
N GLY A 176 -23.40 -4.11 9.62
CA GLY A 176 -24.62 -3.30 9.75
C GLY A 176 -24.34 -1.80 9.89
N GLU A 177 -23.20 -1.32 9.40
CA GLU A 177 -22.84 0.09 9.41
C GLU A 177 -23.36 0.78 8.15
N GLU A 178 -23.89 2.01 8.29
CA GLU A 178 -24.27 2.80 7.13
C GLU A 178 -23.03 3.11 6.28
N GLN A 179 -23.19 3.04 4.95
CA GLN A 179 -22.15 3.41 4.02
C GLN A 179 -21.86 4.91 4.17
N LEU A 180 -20.77 5.24 4.83
CA LEU A 180 -20.29 6.62 4.92
C LEU A 180 -19.80 7.05 3.54
N ASP A 181 -20.24 8.23 3.08
CA ASP A 181 -19.69 8.88 1.90
C ASP A 181 -18.16 8.96 2.02
N GLN A 182 -17.47 8.70 0.89
CA GLN A 182 -16.01 8.66 0.86
C GLN A 182 -15.41 9.95 1.43
N PRO A 183 -14.44 9.88 2.35
CA PRO A 183 -13.76 11.06 2.85
C PRO A 183 -13.09 11.81 1.69
N ALA A 184 -13.18 13.15 1.71
CA ALA A 184 -12.56 13.99 0.70
C ALA A 184 -11.04 13.71 0.61
N ALA A 185 -10.51 13.66 -0.63
CA ALA A 185 -9.12 13.28 -0.92
C ALA A 185 -8.04 14.16 -0.27
N ASP A 186 -8.40 15.31 0.29
CA ASP A 186 -7.49 16.31 0.87
C ASP A 186 -7.36 16.27 2.41
N ALA A 187 -7.99 15.32 3.10
CA ALA A 187 -7.89 15.22 4.54
C ALA A 187 -6.50 14.71 4.98
N SER A 188 -5.71 15.60 5.60
CA SER A 188 -4.51 15.20 6.36
C SER A 188 -4.92 14.20 7.44
N ALA A 189 -4.50 12.93 7.32
CA ALA A 189 -4.84 11.81 8.20
C ALA A 189 -6.35 11.76 8.53
N PRO A 190 -7.19 11.14 7.68
CA PRO A 190 -8.61 11.03 7.96
C PRO A 190 -8.82 10.28 9.27
N ASP A 191 -9.71 10.80 10.13
CA ASP A 191 -10.20 10.02 11.25
C ASP A 191 -10.88 8.76 10.69
N LEU A 192 -10.29 7.61 10.98
CA LEU A 192 -10.84 6.35 10.53
C LEU A 192 -12.18 6.09 11.23
N PRO A 193 -13.18 5.52 10.54
CA PRO A 193 -14.40 5.04 11.18
C PRO A 193 -14.08 4.17 12.39
N ALA A 194 -14.82 4.33 13.48
CA ALA A 194 -14.56 3.62 14.74
C ALA A 194 -14.55 2.09 14.57
N ALA A 195 -15.42 1.55 13.70
CA ALA A 195 -15.43 0.12 13.38
C ALA A 195 -14.11 -0.32 12.74
N LEU A 196 -13.61 0.46 11.82
CA LEU A 196 -12.35 0.16 11.13
C LEU A 196 -11.16 0.21 12.09
N ASP A 197 -11.11 1.17 13.02
CA ASP A 197 -10.08 1.24 14.06
C ASP A 197 -10.14 0.02 15.01
N ARG A 198 -11.35 -0.44 15.36
CA ARG A 198 -11.54 -1.68 16.12
C ARG A 198 -11.02 -2.90 15.36
N MET A 199 -11.26 -2.98 14.04
CA MET A 199 -10.76 -4.09 13.21
C MET A 199 -9.24 -4.09 13.09
N ILE A 200 -8.62 -2.92 12.94
CA ILE A 200 -7.16 -2.78 12.96
C ILE A 200 -6.60 -3.28 14.30
N THR A 201 -7.22 -2.87 15.41
CA THR A 201 -6.81 -3.32 16.75
C THR A 201 -6.93 -4.83 16.89
N ALA A 202 -8.06 -5.41 16.45
CA ALA A 202 -8.28 -6.86 16.48
C ALA A 202 -7.26 -7.63 15.62
N ALA A 203 -6.91 -7.10 14.43
CA ALA A 203 -5.89 -7.70 13.59
C ALA A 203 -4.51 -7.68 14.26
N LEU A 204 -4.12 -6.56 14.87
CA LEU A 204 -2.87 -6.47 15.63
C LEU A 204 -2.84 -7.46 16.80
N ASP A 205 -3.93 -7.55 17.57
CA ASP A 205 -4.02 -8.44 18.71
C ASP A 205 -4.01 -9.92 18.29
N ALA A 206 -4.60 -10.26 17.14
CA ALA A 206 -4.62 -11.62 16.61
C ALA A 206 -3.22 -12.09 16.19
N HIS A 207 -2.42 -11.23 15.57
CA HIS A 207 -1.08 -11.60 15.06
C HIS A 207 0.04 -11.37 16.06
N LEU A 208 -0.13 -10.39 16.92
CA LEU A 208 0.91 -9.96 17.84
C LEU A 208 0.55 -10.23 19.32
N GLY A 209 -0.59 -10.83 19.62
CA GLY A 209 -1.10 -11.01 20.97
C GLY A 209 -1.57 -9.71 21.61
N ARG A 210 -2.39 -9.82 22.65
CA ARG A 210 -2.96 -8.66 23.36
C ARG A 210 -1.89 -7.96 24.21
N VAL A 211 -1.95 -6.64 24.24
CA VAL A 211 -1.18 -5.85 25.19
C VAL A 211 -1.89 -5.94 26.53
N ALA A 212 -1.15 -6.31 27.59
CA ALA A 212 -1.70 -6.23 28.95
C ALA A 212 -2.09 -4.77 29.27
N PRO A 213 -3.20 -4.55 29.96
CA PRO A 213 -3.67 -3.23 30.33
C PRO A 213 -2.70 -2.49 31.26
#